data_889770b37632e30e9a4e65b8bd9ade69
#
_entry.id   889770b37632e30e9a4e65b8bd9ade69
#
_cell.length_a   1.000
_cell.length_b   1.000
_cell.length_c   1.000
_cell.angle_alpha   90.00
_cell.angle_beta   90.00
_cell.angle_gamma   90.00
#
_symmetry.space_group_name_H-M   'P 1'
#
loop_
_entity.id
_entity.type
_entity.pdbx_description
1 polymer ?
#
loop_
_entity_poly.entity_id
_entity_poly.type
_entity_poly.pdbx_seq_one_letter_code
_entity_poly.pdbx_strand_id
1 'polypeptide(L)'
;VQSAGVLLAGLLIWYDPRWKWADPIVTLFFVGLVVNSTRWLLKRAFNVLLEGVPDSIDYDQLRRRLSSIEGVTDLHCLHVWSLTLGRTVVSAHIKATDPEKALASAHGICEAMGIGHSTIQVQVDHCLDSRCKHPCVSGVGGCCGPNVISARPAPLSTSRASSVP
;
A
#
# COMPACT_ATOMS: atom_id res chain seq x y z
N VAL A 1 -0.89 -27.65 -24.26
CA VAL A 1 -2.27 -28.06 -23.87
C VAL A 1 -3.29 -27.63 -24.90
N GLN A 2 -3.27 -26.35 -25.34
CA GLN A 2 -4.23 -25.79 -26.30
C GLN A 2 -4.19 -26.54 -27.66
N SER A 3 -3.01 -26.77 -28.21
CA SER A 3 -2.83 -27.49 -29.47
C SER A 3 -3.35 -28.94 -29.42
N ALA A 4 -3.21 -29.62 -28.28
CA ALA A 4 -3.73 -30.96 -28.12
C ALA A 4 -5.26 -31.00 -28.14
N GLY A 5 -5.91 -29.98 -27.53
CA GLY A 5 -7.38 -29.86 -27.53
C GLY A 5 -7.94 -29.64 -28.95
N VAL A 6 -7.27 -28.80 -29.75
CA VAL A 6 -7.68 -28.57 -31.15
C VAL A 6 -7.51 -29.83 -31.99
N LEU A 7 -6.40 -30.57 -31.84
CA LEU A 7 -6.18 -31.82 -32.55
C LEU A 7 -7.23 -32.88 -32.18
N LEU A 8 -7.58 -33.01 -30.89
CA LEU A 8 -8.62 -33.94 -30.46
C LEU A 8 -9.99 -33.58 -31.02
N ALA A 9 -10.36 -32.29 -31.01
CA ALA A 9 -11.61 -31.81 -31.57
C ALA A 9 -11.67 -32.08 -33.08
N GLY A 10 -10.58 -31.83 -33.80
CA GLY A 10 -10.48 -32.10 -35.25
C GLY A 10 -10.62 -33.60 -35.58
N LEU A 11 -9.98 -34.48 -34.81
CA LEU A 11 -10.11 -35.93 -34.95
C LEU A 11 -11.54 -36.40 -34.66
N LEU A 12 -12.20 -35.84 -33.65
CA LEU A 12 -13.58 -36.18 -33.28
C LEU A 12 -14.56 -35.84 -34.40
N ILE A 13 -14.41 -34.66 -35.03
CA ILE A 13 -15.26 -34.17 -36.11
C ILE A 13 -15.03 -35.02 -37.37
N TRP A 14 -13.77 -35.46 -37.63
CA TRP A 14 -13.44 -36.30 -38.75
C TRP A 14 -14.05 -37.71 -38.61
N TYR A 15 -14.13 -38.23 -37.40
CA TYR A 15 -14.69 -39.54 -37.13
C TYR A 15 -16.22 -39.57 -37.24
N ASP A 16 -16.92 -38.52 -36.67
CA ASP A 16 -18.38 -38.39 -36.75
C ASP A 16 -18.81 -36.93 -36.97
N PRO A 17 -19.37 -36.57 -38.12
CA PRO A 17 -19.82 -35.22 -38.45
C PRO A 17 -20.91 -34.66 -37.54
N ARG A 18 -21.54 -35.49 -36.71
CA ARG A 18 -22.54 -35.05 -35.72
C ARG A 18 -21.95 -34.17 -34.60
N TRP A 19 -20.63 -34.30 -34.38
CA TRP A 19 -19.90 -33.59 -33.33
C TRP A 19 -19.39 -32.20 -33.76
N LYS A 20 -20.03 -31.58 -34.73
CA LYS A 20 -19.68 -30.21 -35.19
C LYS A 20 -19.72 -29.16 -34.05
N TRP A 21 -20.51 -29.41 -33.02
CA TRP A 21 -20.58 -28.54 -31.86
C TRP A 21 -19.39 -28.67 -30.90
N ALA A 22 -18.59 -29.70 -31.04
CA ALA A 22 -17.43 -29.93 -30.17
C ALA A 22 -16.38 -28.80 -30.32
N ASP A 23 -16.13 -28.34 -31.54
CA ASP A 23 -15.17 -27.28 -31.82
C ASP A 23 -15.52 -25.93 -31.14
N PRO A 24 -16.72 -25.36 -31.30
CA PRO A 24 -17.08 -24.14 -30.59
C PRO A 24 -17.13 -24.32 -29.06
N ILE A 25 -17.51 -25.49 -28.54
CA ILE A 25 -17.51 -25.76 -27.09
C ILE A 25 -16.10 -25.75 -26.53
N VAL A 26 -15.17 -26.47 -27.18
CA VAL A 26 -13.75 -26.52 -26.79
C VAL A 26 -13.12 -25.12 -26.89
N THR A 27 -13.42 -24.38 -27.94
CA THR A 27 -12.94 -23.01 -28.12
C THR A 27 -13.42 -22.09 -27.00
N LEU A 28 -14.72 -22.11 -26.66
CA LEU A 28 -15.27 -21.31 -25.57
C LEU A 28 -14.67 -21.70 -24.21
N PHE A 29 -14.44 -22.98 -23.98
CA PHE A 29 -13.75 -23.47 -22.77
C PHE A 29 -12.34 -22.88 -22.66
N PHE A 30 -11.54 -22.93 -23.73
CA PHE A 30 -10.20 -22.35 -23.74
C PHE A 30 -10.21 -20.83 -23.60
N VAL A 31 -11.15 -20.14 -24.24
CA VAL A 31 -11.34 -18.69 -24.05
C VAL A 31 -11.59 -18.38 -22.59
N GLY A 32 -12.48 -19.13 -21.92
CA GLY A 32 -12.74 -18.99 -20.50
C GLY A 32 -11.50 -19.17 -19.62
N LEU A 33 -10.69 -20.19 -19.91
CA LEU A 33 -9.43 -20.43 -19.20
C LEU A 33 -8.43 -19.27 -19.38
N VAL A 34 -8.27 -18.79 -20.63
CA VAL A 34 -7.36 -17.69 -20.94
C VAL A 34 -7.83 -16.39 -20.27
N VAL A 35 -9.11 -16.07 -20.34
CA VAL A 35 -9.67 -14.88 -19.68
C VAL A 35 -9.47 -14.96 -18.16
N ASN A 36 -9.73 -16.12 -17.58
CA ASN A 36 -9.55 -16.31 -16.13
C ASN A 36 -8.08 -16.14 -15.68
N SER A 37 -7.13 -16.70 -16.42
CA SER A 37 -5.70 -16.54 -16.11
C SER A 37 -5.20 -15.12 -16.35
N THR A 38 -5.64 -14.50 -17.44
CA THR A 38 -5.25 -13.13 -17.82
C THR A 38 -5.79 -12.09 -16.83
N ARG A 39 -7.02 -12.27 -16.33
CA ARG A 39 -7.65 -11.36 -15.38
C ARG A 39 -6.79 -11.12 -14.13
N TRP A 40 -6.20 -12.19 -13.60
CA TRP A 40 -5.36 -12.07 -12.41
C TRP A 40 -4.05 -11.30 -12.67
N LEU A 41 -3.41 -11.59 -13.80
CA LEU A 41 -2.22 -10.86 -14.24
C LEU A 41 -2.53 -9.38 -14.49
N LEU A 42 -3.66 -9.11 -15.15
CA LEU A 42 -4.11 -7.77 -15.48
C LEU A 42 -4.40 -6.96 -14.21
N LYS A 43 -5.07 -7.56 -13.21
CA LYS A 43 -5.32 -6.93 -11.90
C LYS A 43 -4.01 -6.50 -11.24
N ARG A 44 -2.98 -7.36 -11.25
CA ARG A 44 -1.67 -7.02 -10.68
C ARG A 44 -0.98 -5.90 -11.45
N ALA A 45 -1.03 -5.94 -12.78
CA ALA A 45 -0.45 -4.89 -13.61
C ALA A 45 -1.13 -3.54 -13.36
N PHE A 46 -2.46 -3.51 -13.29
CA PHE A 46 -3.19 -2.29 -12.97
C PHE A 46 -2.89 -1.78 -11.55
N ASN A 47 -2.74 -2.66 -10.57
CA ASN A 47 -2.40 -2.23 -9.21
C ASN A 47 -1.04 -1.51 -9.17
N VAL A 48 -0.05 -1.99 -9.93
CA VAL A 48 1.24 -1.32 -10.05
C VAL A 48 1.11 0.01 -10.80
N LEU A 49 0.37 0.04 -11.93
CA LEU A 49 0.17 1.26 -12.72
C LEU A 49 -0.62 2.35 -12.00
N LEU A 50 -1.54 1.97 -11.12
CA LEU A 50 -2.35 2.88 -10.31
C LEU A 50 -1.70 3.21 -8.96
N GLU A 51 -0.41 2.85 -8.77
CA GLU A 51 0.33 3.11 -7.53
C GLU A 51 -0.39 2.56 -6.29
N GLY A 52 -1.09 1.42 -6.45
CA GLY A 52 -1.81 0.78 -5.36
C GLY A 52 -0.89 0.19 -4.31
N VAL A 53 -1.38 0.14 -3.07
CA VAL A 53 -0.67 -0.54 -1.97
C VAL A 53 -0.56 -2.03 -2.31
N PRO A 54 0.65 -2.61 -2.25
CA PRO A 54 0.83 -4.04 -2.49
C PRO A 54 0.17 -4.88 -1.39
N ASP A 55 -0.44 -6.00 -1.79
CA ASP A 55 -1.10 -6.94 -0.86
C ASP A 55 -0.14 -7.52 0.22
N SER A 56 1.18 -7.40 0.00
CA SER A 56 2.22 -7.87 0.92
C SER A 56 2.47 -6.97 2.12
N ILE A 57 1.98 -5.73 2.09
CA ILE A 57 2.23 -4.73 3.14
C ILE A 57 0.93 -4.36 3.84
N ASP A 58 0.90 -4.58 5.15
CA ASP A 58 -0.17 -4.05 6.00
C ASP A 58 0.09 -2.57 6.29
N TYR A 59 -0.66 -1.70 5.58
CA TYR A 59 -0.57 -0.25 5.71
C TYR A 59 -0.84 0.23 7.14
N ASP A 60 -1.84 -0.36 7.81
CA ASP A 60 -2.20 0.05 9.16
C ASP A 60 -1.14 -0.36 10.18
N GLN A 61 -0.51 -1.52 9.99
CA GLN A 61 0.61 -1.95 10.82
C GLN A 61 1.82 -1.04 10.64
N LEU A 62 2.17 -0.69 9.40
CA LEU A 62 3.27 0.23 9.11
C LEU A 62 3.02 1.59 9.77
N ARG A 63 1.82 2.14 9.60
CA ARG A 63 1.41 3.41 10.20
C ARG A 63 1.54 3.38 11.72
N ARG A 64 1.00 2.35 12.37
CA ARG A 64 1.10 2.21 13.84
C ARG A 64 2.54 2.14 14.31
N ARG A 65 3.39 1.35 13.65
CA ARG A 65 4.82 1.23 14.00
C ARG A 65 5.56 2.55 13.85
N LEU A 66 5.37 3.27 12.77
CA LEU A 66 6.00 4.57 12.55
C LEU A 66 5.52 5.62 13.56
N SER A 67 4.23 5.62 13.90
CA SER A 67 3.68 6.54 14.90
C SER A 67 4.09 6.19 16.34
N SER A 68 4.53 4.96 16.62
CA SER A 68 4.97 4.52 17.94
C SER A 68 6.46 4.76 18.21
N ILE A 69 7.20 5.33 17.28
CA ILE A 69 8.62 5.67 17.46
C ILE A 69 8.74 6.75 18.54
N GLU A 70 9.66 6.56 19.46
CA GLU A 70 9.91 7.50 20.54
C GLU A 70 10.30 8.88 20.01
N GLY A 71 9.66 9.92 20.49
CA GLY A 71 9.89 11.31 20.07
C GLY A 71 9.14 11.73 18.81
N VAL A 72 8.37 10.85 18.17
CA VAL A 72 7.49 11.21 17.05
C VAL A 72 6.21 11.83 17.60
N THR A 73 5.93 13.06 17.15
CA THR A 73 4.75 13.83 17.56
C THR A 73 3.63 13.78 16.52
N ASP A 74 3.99 13.66 15.24
CA ASP A 74 3.03 13.60 14.14
C ASP A 74 3.58 12.77 12.97
N LEU A 75 2.69 12.03 12.30
CA LEU A 75 2.96 11.28 11.08
C LEU A 75 1.89 11.61 10.04
N HIS A 76 2.28 12.20 8.93
CA HIS A 76 1.37 12.54 7.84
C HIS A 76 2.00 12.21 6.47
N CYS A 77 1.17 12.27 5.41
CA CYS A 77 1.59 11.98 4.04
C CYS A 77 2.29 10.62 3.90
N LEU A 78 1.79 9.59 4.61
CA LEU A 78 2.27 8.23 4.44
C LEU A 78 1.68 7.65 3.16
N HIS A 79 2.54 7.40 2.19
CA HIS A 79 2.20 6.76 0.93
C HIS A 79 3.02 5.49 0.75
N VAL A 80 2.36 4.44 0.30
CA VAL A 80 2.97 3.14 0.04
C VAL A 80 2.50 2.67 -1.32
N TRP A 81 3.43 2.37 -2.22
CA TRP A 81 3.07 1.86 -3.55
C TRP A 81 4.10 0.86 -4.07
N SER A 82 3.73 0.15 -5.12
CA SER A 82 4.63 -0.76 -5.83
C SER A 82 5.29 -0.04 -6.99
N LEU A 83 6.61 0.07 -6.99
CA LEU A 83 7.36 0.59 -8.13
C LEU A 83 7.41 -0.44 -9.27
N THR A 84 7.63 -1.70 -8.91
CA THR A 84 7.58 -2.88 -9.78
C THR A 84 7.05 -4.06 -8.98
N LEU A 85 6.79 -5.18 -9.65
CA LEU A 85 6.44 -6.43 -8.96
C LEU A 85 7.53 -6.81 -7.95
N GLY A 86 7.17 -6.80 -6.65
CA GLY A 86 8.07 -7.15 -5.56
C GLY A 86 8.98 -6.03 -5.04
N ARG A 87 8.87 -4.80 -5.56
CA ARG A 87 9.56 -3.63 -5.01
C ARG A 87 8.58 -2.61 -4.48
N THR A 88 8.48 -2.54 -3.17
CA THR A 88 7.65 -1.58 -2.45
C THR A 88 8.45 -0.33 -2.12
N VAL A 89 7.82 0.82 -2.28
CA VAL A 89 8.35 2.14 -1.95
C VAL A 89 7.44 2.79 -0.91
N VAL A 90 8.06 3.51 0.01
CA VAL A 90 7.35 4.31 1.03
C VAL A 90 7.82 5.74 0.98
N SER A 91 6.88 6.66 1.07
CA SER A 91 7.12 8.07 1.34
C SER A 91 6.34 8.49 2.58
N ALA A 92 6.98 9.19 3.50
CA ALA A 92 6.34 9.66 4.74
C ALA A 92 6.94 10.98 5.23
N HIS A 93 6.10 11.78 5.89
CA HIS A 93 6.55 12.95 6.65
C HIS A 93 6.33 12.70 8.13
N ILE A 94 7.38 12.91 8.91
CA ILE A 94 7.39 12.68 10.36
C ILE A 94 7.81 13.97 11.05
N LYS A 95 7.11 14.35 12.12
CA LYS A 95 7.58 15.38 13.05
C LYS A 95 8.14 14.69 14.29
N ALA A 96 9.34 15.05 14.67
CA ALA A 96 9.99 14.45 15.83
C ALA A 96 10.86 15.44 16.59
N THR A 97 11.03 15.19 17.89
CA THR A 97 11.93 15.93 18.77
C THR A 97 13.41 15.67 18.45
N ASP A 98 13.74 14.42 18.11
CA ASP A 98 15.08 13.99 17.72
C ASP A 98 15.02 13.39 16.30
N PRO A 99 15.34 14.19 15.26
CA PRO A 99 15.22 13.76 13.86
C PRO A 99 16.10 12.59 13.48
N GLU A 100 17.33 12.53 14.01
CA GLU A 100 18.29 11.48 13.65
C GLU A 100 17.84 10.11 14.16
N LYS A 101 17.41 10.03 15.42
CA LYS A 101 16.90 8.80 16.00
C LYS A 101 15.57 8.37 15.36
N ALA A 102 14.68 9.32 15.11
CA ALA A 102 13.41 9.03 14.46
C ALA A 102 13.62 8.50 13.04
N LEU A 103 14.54 9.10 12.27
CA LEU A 103 14.88 8.65 10.92
C LEU A 103 15.48 7.25 10.91
N ALA A 104 16.47 6.98 11.78
CA ALA A 104 17.11 5.67 11.90
C ALA A 104 16.08 4.57 12.28
N SER A 105 15.22 4.86 13.27
CA SER A 105 14.18 3.94 13.70
C SER A 105 13.15 3.68 12.59
N ALA A 106 12.75 4.72 11.87
CA ALA A 106 11.80 4.61 10.78
C ALA A 106 12.34 3.77 9.61
N HIS A 107 13.61 3.95 9.25
CA HIS A 107 14.28 3.10 8.25
C HIS A 107 14.34 1.63 8.71
N GLY A 108 14.70 1.38 9.97
CA GLY A 108 14.71 0.02 10.52
C GLY A 108 13.34 -0.66 10.49
N ILE A 109 12.26 0.08 10.76
CA ILE A 109 10.89 -0.45 10.65
C ILE A 109 10.55 -0.79 9.19
N CYS A 110 10.89 0.08 8.25
CA CYS A 110 10.65 -0.16 6.83
C CYS A 110 11.40 -1.40 6.35
N GLU A 111 12.66 -1.55 6.70
CA GLU A 111 13.50 -2.70 6.36
C GLU A 111 12.94 -4.00 6.96
N ALA A 112 12.56 -3.98 8.25
CA ALA A 112 11.95 -5.13 8.92
C ALA A 112 10.61 -5.55 8.31
N MET A 113 9.91 -4.66 7.61
CA MET A 113 8.68 -4.95 6.87
C MET A 113 8.93 -5.30 5.40
N GLY A 114 10.18 -5.46 4.97
CA GLY A 114 10.54 -5.81 3.60
C GLY A 114 10.42 -4.67 2.59
N ILE A 115 10.40 -3.42 3.07
CA ILE A 115 10.35 -2.23 2.23
C ILE A 115 11.78 -1.79 1.92
N GLY A 116 12.25 -2.10 0.72
CA GLY A 116 13.65 -1.84 0.33
C GLY A 116 13.95 -0.40 -0.08
N HIS A 117 12.93 0.45 -0.25
CA HIS A 117 13.12 1.85 -0.62
C HIS A 117 12.15 2.74 0.15
N SER A 118 12.70 3.62 1.00
CA SER A 118 11.90 4.54 1.80
C SER A 118 12.48 5.96 1.72
N THR A 119 11.61 6.92 1.49
CA THR A 119 11.92 8.35 1.51
C THR A 119 11.16 8.97 2.67
N ILE A 120 11.86 9.29 3.75
CA ILE A 120 11.26 9.80 4.97
C ILE A 120 11.81 11.19 5.22
N GLN A 121 10.93 12.18 5.20
CA GLN A 121 11.25 13.53 5.60
C GLN A 121 10.95 13.70 7.07
N VAL A 122 11.96 14.06 7.86
CA VAL A 122 11.77 14.35 9.28
C VAL A 122 11.90 15.85 9.53
N GLN A 123 10.92 16.41 10.23
CA GLN A 123 10.88 17.82 10.64
C GLN A 123 11.04 17.92 12.15
N VAL A 124 11.82 18.91 12.61
CA VAL A 124 11.94 19.20 14.04
C VAL A 124 10.69 19.89 14.55
N ASP A 125 10.20 19.47 15.71
CA ASP A 125 8.96 20.01 16.30
C ASP A 125 9.06 21.48 16.71
N HIS A 126 10.29 22.01 16.82
CA HIS A 126 10.57 23.40 17.22
C HIS A 126 10.54 24.44 16.08
N CYS A 127 10.16 24.08 14.85
CA CYS A 127 9.97 25.07 13.80
C CYS A 127 8.71 25.91 14.05
N LEU A 128 8.81 26.85 14.99
CA LEU A 128 7.87 27.97 15.16
C LEU A 128 7.97 28.97 13.99
N ASP A 129 8.87 28.75 13.04
CA ASP A 129 9.01 29.62 11.88
C ASP A 129 7.85 29.36 10.90
N SER A 130 7.05 30.39 10.73
CA SER A 130 5.93 30.46 9.78
C SER A 130 6.32 30.15 8.32
N ARG A 131 7.60 29.90 8.05
CA ARG A 131 8.14 29.47 6.75
C ARG A 131 8.06 27.95 6.52
N CYS A 132 7.83 27.15 7.54
CA CYS A 132 7.50 25.73 7.41
C CYS A 132 6.02 25.49 7.06
N LYS A 133 5.33 26.50 6.59
CA LYS A 133 4.02 26.40 5.97
C LYS A 133 4.14 25.84 4.54
N HIS A 134 4.53 24.58 4.42
CA HIS A 134 3.90 23.78 3.40
C HIS A 134 2.61 23.23 4.02
N PRO A 135 1.48 23.91 3.84
CA PRO A 135 0.22 23.26 4.09
C PRO A 135 0.22 22.10 3.09
N CYS A 136 0.13 20.88 3.58
CA CYS A 136 -0.54 19.86 2.80
C CYS A 136 -1.90 20.49 2.50
N VAL A 137 -2.05 21.03 1.29
CA VAL A 137 -3.24 21.78 0.92
C VAL A 137 -4.40 20.81 0.96
N SER A 138 -5.11 20.84 2.07
CA SER A 138 -6.41 20.21 2.19
C SER A 138 -7.32 20.86 1.15
N GLY A 139 -7.53 20.18 0.01
CA GLY A 139 -8.57 20.65 -0.89
C GLY A 139 -8.52 20.19 -2.33
N VAL A 140 -7.39 19.89 -2.92
CA VAL A 140 -7.35 19.46 -4.33
C VAL A 140 -6.31 18.36 -4.46
N GLY A 141 -6.74 17.09 -4.35
CA GLY A 141 -5.88 15.93 -4.67
C GLY A 141 -4.54 15.85 -3.92
N GLY A 142 -4.39 16.60 -2.83
CA GLY A 142 -3.16 16.71 -2.08
C GLY A 142 -2.99 15.56 -1.09
N CYS A 143 -1.77 15.25 -0.77
CA CYS A 143 -1.26 14.13 0.01
C CYS A 143 -1.84 13.96 1.43
N CYS A 144 -2.79 14.78 1.87
CA CYS A 144 -3.42 14.70 3.19
C CYS A 144 -4.93 14.53 3.03
N GLY A 145 -5.36 13.28 2.87
CA GLY A 145 -6.77 12.91 3.04
C GLY A 145 -7.23 13.19 4.49
N PRO A 146 -8.56 13.21 4.77
CA PRO A 146 -9.16 13.64 6.03
C PRO A 146 -8.86 12.76 7.26
N ASN A 147 -7.90 11.88 7.21
CA ASN A 147 -7.50 10.97 8.29
C ASN A 147 -6.20 11.39 8.99
N VAL A 148 -6.05 12.67 9.27
CA VAL A 148 -5.08 13.11 10.26
C VAL A 148 -5.65 12.72 11.62
N ILE A 149 -5.26 11.57 12.14
CA ILE A 149 -5.44 11.26 13.55
C ILE A 149 -4.38 12.09 14.27
N SER A 150 -4.74 13.32 14.67
CA SER A 150 -3.98 14.00 15.71
C SER A 150 -4.06 13.09 16.94
N ALA A 151 -2.91 12.65 17.43
CA ALA A 151 -2.86 11.98 18.73
C ALA A 151 -3.52 12.93 19.74
N ARG A 152 -4.66 12.55 20.31
CA ARG A 152 -5.25 13.30 21.42
C ARG A 152 -4.18 13.35 22.51
N PRO A 153 -3.84 14.54 23.02
CA PRO A 153 -3.00 14.60 24.19
C PRO A 153 -3.70 13.82 25.31
N ALA A 154 -2.94 12.95 25.99
CA ALA A 154 -3.43 12.22 27.14
C ALA A 154 -4.04 13.22 28.14
N PRO A 155 -5.19 12.95 28.80
CA PRO A 155 -5.78 13.84 29.76
C PRO A 155 -4.77 14.06 30.87
N LEU A 156 -4.39 15.33 31.08
CA LEU A 156 -3.60 15.76 32.23
C LEU A 156 -4.27 15.22 33.51
N SER A 157 -3.59 14.29 34.16
CA SER A 157 -3.99 13.85 35.49
C SER A 157 -3.92 15.07 36.44
N THR A 158 -5.06 15.66 36.72
CA THR A 158 -5.19 16.63 37.80
C THR A 158 -4.88 15.93 39.12
N SER A 159 -3.64 16.02 39.55
CA SER A 159 -3.29 15.71 40.94
C SER A 159 -3.99 16.71 41.83
N ARG A 160 -5.05 16.23 42.45
CA ARG A 160 -5.78 16.91 43.51
C ARG A 160 -4.79 17.25 44.64
N ALA A 161 -4.44 18.52 44.82
CA ALA A 161 -3.80 18.99 46.01
C ALA A 161 -4.81 18.87 47.15
N SER A 162 -4.60 17.88 48.01
CA SER A 162 -5.28 17.79 49.31
C SER A 162 -4.67 18.83 50.26
N SER A 163 -5.41 19.89 50.50
CA SER A 163 -5.24 20.76 51.63
C SER A 163 -5.62 19.99 52.92
N VAL A 164 -4.73 19.93 53.86
CA VAL A 164 -5.00 19.51 55.26
C VAL A 164 -4.59 20.66 56.18
N PRO A 165 -5.33 20.86 57.23
CA PRO A 165 -5.48 22.09 58.03
C PRO A 165 -4.26 22.54 58.82
#